data_47c579e71c418518749f2e86796407b0
#
_entry.id   47c579e71c418518749f2e86796407b0
#
_cell.length_a   1.000
_cell.length_b   1.000
_cell.length_c   1.000
_cell.angle_alpha   90.00
_cell.angle_beta   90.00
_cell.angle_gamma   90.00
#
_symmetry.space_group_name_H-M   'P 1'
#
loop_
_entity.id
_entity.type
_entity.pdbx_description
1 polymer ?
#
loop_
_entity_poly.entity_id
_entity_poly.type
_entity_poly.pdbx_seq_one_letter_code
_entity_poly.pdbx_strand_id
1 'polypeptide(L)'
;METVRTTCPYCGVGCGVLARPDGGPVAGDAAHPASGGRLCSKGSALAETTGLADRLLHPEVNGRRASWDAALDTVAEGFRRALASHGPEGTALYVSGQLLTEDYYAANKLAKAALGTANIDSNSRLCMASAVAAHTRAFGEDLVPGIYEDLELADLVVLVGSNLAWCHPVLYQRLAAARAARPEMKLIVLDPRRTASCEGATLHLPLRPGSDVALFAALLVHLHDNGFADAAFLASRTEGLEPTLQAARAVAAEAPALTGLAPSLIQAFCSLFARHPKVVTLWSQGVNQSSAGTDKANALINCHLLTGRIGAPGMGPFSITGQPNAMGGREVGALSTMLAAHLRQDRPEDVALLRDYWRAPALPEKPVS
;
A
#
# COMPACT_ATOMS: atom_id res chain seq x y z
N MET A 1 -24.74 27.47 1.55
CA MET A 1 -23.30 27.80 1.44
C MET A 1 -22.68 26.82 0.49
N GLU A 2 -21.89 27.30 -0.47
CA GLU A 2 -21.20 26.48 -1.43
C GLU A 2 -20.14 25.62 -0.71
N THR A 3 -20.08 24.34 -1.03
CA THR A 3 -19.06 23.42 -0.52
C THR A 3 -18.23 22.87 -1.67
N VAL A 4 -16.96 22.67 -1.46
CA VAL A 4 -16.04 22.05 -2.41
C VAL A 4 -15.84 20.59 -2.03
N ARG A 5 -16.01 19.69 -2.98
CA ARG A 5 -15.68 18.27 -2.82
C ARG A 5 -14.16 18.08 -2.95
N THR A 6 -13.58 17.42 -1.97
CA THR A 6 -12.14 17.14 -1.96
C THR A 6 -11.87 15.81 -1.24
N THR A 7 -10.61 15.38 -1.25
CA THR A 7 -10.17 14.15 -0.59
C THR A 7 -9.38 14.46 0.67
N CYS A 8 -9.65 13.73 1.73
CA CYS A 8 -8.90 13.83 2.98
C CYS A 8 -7.42 13.42 2.77
N PRO A 9 -6.44 14.27 3.19
CA PRO A 9 -5.02 14.04 2.91
C PRO A 9 -4.28 13.21 3.96
N TYR A 10 -4.97 12.58 4.92
CA TYR A 10 -4.29 11.98 6.08
C TYR A 10 -3.84 10.53 5.87
N CYS A 11 -4.63 9.69 5.21
CA CYS A 11 -4.26 8.29 5.04
C CYS A 11 -4.79 7.70 3.73
N GLY A 12 -4.31 6.50 3.40
CA GLY A 12 -4.61 5.79 2.17
C GLY A 12 -6.08 5.41 1.94
N VAL A 13 -6.98 5.64 2.91
CA VAL A 13 -8.43 5.43 2.69
C VAL A 13 -8.97 6.40 1.64
N GLY A 14 -8.46 7.65 1.60
CA GLY A 14 -8.93 8.64 0.63
C GLY A 14 -10.38 9.05 0.84
N CYS A 15 -10.79 9.31 2.08
CA CYS A 15 -12.18 9.69 2.40
C CYS A 15 -12.61 10.97 1.68
N GLY A 16 -13.83 10.98 1.13
CA GLY A 16 -14.43 12.19 0.56
C GLY A 16 -14.82 13.19 1.63
N VAL A 17 -14.51 14.46 1.38
CA VAL A 17 -14.75 15.58 2.29
C VAL A 17 -15.47 16.69 1.54
N LEU A 18 -16.48 17.27 2.18
CA LEU A 18 -17.13 18.54 1.80
C LEU A 18 -16.47 19.65 2.60
N ALA A 19 -15.60 20.40 1.96
CA ALA A 19 -14.91 21.54 2.57
C ALA A 19 -15.62 22.86 2.29
N ARG A 20 -15.52 23.81 3.22
CA ARG A 20 -16.06 25.16 3.07
C ARG A 20 -14.93 26.12 2.72
N PRO A 21 -15.10 26.97 1.69
CA PRO A 21 -14.09 27.96 1.32
C PRO A 21 -13.81 28.99 2.43
N ASP A 22 -14.77 29.21 3.34
CA ASP A 22 -14.63 30.13 4.49
C ASP A 22 -13.85 29.52 5.67
N GLY A 23 -13.31 28.29 5.54
CA GLY A 23 -12.59 27.61 6.62
C GLY A 23 -13.47 27.02 7.72
N GLY A 24 -14.78 26.95 7.50
CA GLY A 24 -15.73 26.33 8.43
C GLY A 24 -15.55 24.81 8.55
N PRO A 25 -16.27 24.18 9.50
CA PRO A 25 -16.17 22.73 9.71
C PRO A 25 -16.40 21.93 8.43
N VAL A 26 -15.65 20.86 8.27
CA VAL A 26 -15.79 19.91 7.17
C VAL A 26 -16.87 18.87 7.48
N ALA A 27 -17.50 18.34 6.44
CA ALA A 27 -18.42 17.21 6.53
C ALA A 27 -17.93 16.06 5.64
N GLY A 28 -18.35 14.84 5.92
CA GLY A 28 -18.09 13.70 5.04
C GLY A 28 -18.96 13.77 3.78
N ASP A 29 -18.38 13.44 2.63
CA ASP A 29 -19.13 13.32 1.36
C ASP A 29 -19.82 11.95 1.30
N ALA A 30 -21.15 11.95 1.45
CA ALA A 30 -21.95 10.72 1.42
C ALA A 30 -21.94 10.02 0.05
N ALA A 31 -21.63 10.74 -1.03
CA ALA A 31 -21.54 10.19 -2.37
C ALA A 31 -20.13 9.62 -2.70
N HIS A 32 -19.14 9.83 -1.82
CA HIS A 32 -17.78 9.35 -2.07
C HIS A 32 -17.66 7.85 -1.75
N PRO A 33 -17.20 7.01 -2.70
CA PRO A 33 -17.23 5.55 -2.56
C PRO A 33 -16.32 5.03 -1.43
N ALA A 34 -15.18 5.69 -1.16
CA ALA A 34 -14.26 5.22 -0.14
C ALA A 34 -14.83 5.30 1.28
N SER A 35 -15.62 6.34 1.59
CA SER A 35 -16.06 6.63 2.95
C SER A 35 -17.57 6.59 3.16
N GLY A 36 -18.39 6.83 2.13
CA GLY A 36 -19.85 6.93 2.26
C GLY A 36 -20.26 7.93 3.34
N GLY A 37 -19.62 9.09 3.39
CA GLY A 37 -19.84 10.14 4.37
C GLY A 37 -19.21 9.94 5.74
N ARG A 38 -18.51 8.82 5.99
CA ARG A 38 -17.82 8.58 7.26
C ARG A 38 -16.51 9.36 7.33
N LEU A 39 -16.19 9.88 8.51
CA LEU A 39 -14.91 10.49 8.84
C LEU A 39 -14.39 9.91 10.16
N CYS A 40 -13.07 9.94 10.33
CA CYS A 40 -12.42 9.70 11.61
C CYS A 40 -12.11 11.03 12.32
N SER A 41 -11.59 10.97 13.54
CA SER A 41 -11.23 12.17 14.32
C SER A 41 -10.31 13.13 13.55
N LYS A 42 -9.31 12.62 12.83
CA LYS A 42 -8.42 13.43 12.00
C LYS A 42 -9.16 14.12 10.84
N GLY A 43 -10.00 13.35 10.13
CA GLY A 43 -10.79 13.88 9.00
C GLY A 43 -11.79 14.94 9.46
N SER A 44 -12.42 14.76 10.61
CA SER A 44 -13.37 15.74 11.17
C SER A 44 -12.69 17.04 11.60
N ALA A 45 -11.42 16.97 12.06
CA ALA A 45 -10.63 18.12 12.47
C ALA A 45 -9.84 18.78 11.31
N LEU A 46 -10.05 18.35 10.06
CA LEU A 46 -9.26 18.82 8.92
C LEU A 46 -9.30 20.35 8.75
N ALA A 47 -10.43 21.00 9.01
CA ALA A 47 -10.56 22.46 8.92
C ALA A 47 -9.60 23.21 9.86
N GLU A 48 -9.25 22.62 11.00
CA GLU A 48 -8.32 23.23 11.97
C GLU A 48 -6.90 23.38 11.38
N THR A 49 -6.56 22.64 10.34
CA THR A 49 -5.25 22.70 9.67
C THR A 49 -5.14 23.82 8.64
N THR A 50 -6.23 24.52 8.32
CA THR A 50 -6.23 25.59 7.32
C THR A 50 -5.82 26.96 7.88
N GLY A 51 -5.67 27.07 9.20
CA GLY A 51 -5.21 28.29 9.86
C GLY A 51 -3.80 28.70 9.41
N LEU A 52 -3.53 30.00 9.37
CA LEU A 52 -2.24 30.55 8.95
C LEU A 52 -1.29 30.85 10.12
N ALA A 53 -1.78 30.83 11.36
CA ALA A 53 -0.95 30.92 12.54
C ALA A 53 0.07 29.77 12.53
N ASP A 54 1.28 30.03 12.89
CA ASP A 54 2.39 29.07 12.94
C ASP A 54 2.78 28.42 11.58
N ARG A 55 2.26 28.95 10.45
CA ARG A 55 2.68 28.54 9.12
C ARG A 55 3.86 29.35 8.61
N LEU A 56 4.81 28.68 7.98
CA LEU A 56 5.84 29.32 7.16
C LEU A 56 5.21 29.79 5.84
N LEU A 57 4.92 31.09 5.74
CA LEU A 57 4.21 31.68 4.59
C LEU A 57 5.14 32.23 3.51
N HIS A 58 6.42 32.30 3.79
CA HIS A 58 7.43 32.87 2.88
C HIS A 58 8.69 32.04 2.90
N PRO A 59 9.44 31.98 1.78
CA PRO A 59 10.77 31.36 1.77
C PRO A 59 11.72 32.05 2.76
N GLU A 60 12.63 31.26 3.31
CA GLU A 60 13.73 31.76 4.10
C GLU A 60 15.06 31.25 3.50
N VAL A 61 16.01 32.14 3.33
CA VAL A 61 17.37 31.83 2.90
C VAL A 61 18.34 32.29 3.99
N ASN A 62 19.14 31.36 4.51
CA ASN A 62 20.07 31.61 5.63
C ASN A 62 19.40 32.27 6.85
N GLY A 63 18.20 31.81 7.21
CA GLY A 63 17.43 32.30 8.35
C GLY A 63 16.81 33.69 8.15
N ARG A 64 16.75 34.19 6.93
CA ARG A 64 16.13 35.48 6.58
C ARG A 64 15.04 35.29 5.55
N ARG A 65 13.93 35.99 5.75
CA ARG A 65 12.83 36.02 4.76
C ARG A 65 13.36 36.46 3.40
N ALA A 66 13.00 35.73 2.36
CA ALA A 66 13.36 35.97 0.98
C ALA A 66 12.12 36.03 0.07
N SER A 67 12.27 36.59 -1.13
CA SER A 67 11.29 36.41 -2.20
C SER A 67 11.38 34.99 -2.78
N TRP A 68 10.32 34.57 -3.46
CA TRP A 68 10.36 33.28 -4.17
C TRP A 68 11.45 33.24 -5.23
N ASP A 69 11.64 34.32 -5.98
CA ASP A 69 12.69 34.40 -7.02
C ASP A 69 14.08 34.19 -6.40
N ALA A 70 14.40 34.92 -5.32
CA ALA A 70 15.69 34.79 -4.64
C ALA A 70 15.90 33.38 -4.05
N ALA A 71 14.83 32.76 -3.54
CA ALA A 71 14.91 31.39 -3.02
C ALA A 71 15.14 30.37 -4.14
N LEU A 72 14.41 30.49 -5.25
CA LEU A 72 14.55 29.62 -6.41
C LEU A 72 15.93 29.79 -7.09
N ASP A 73 16.44 31.00 -7.21
CA ASP A 73 17.80 31.24 -7.69
C ASP A 73 18.86 30.58 -6.82
N THR A 74 18.67 30.64 -5.49
CA THR A 74 19.55 29.99 -4.52
C THR A 74 19.55 28.46 -4.70
N VAL A 75 18.38 27.87 -4.88
CA VAL A 75 18.22 26.43 -5.13
C VAL A 75 18.86 26.04 -6.48
N ALA A 76 18.55 26.77 -7.54
CA ALA A 76 19.08 26.51 -8.88
C ALA A 76 20.62 26.58 -8.90
N GLU A 77 21.19 27.58 -8.22
CA GLU A 77 22.64 27.71 -8.10
C GLU A 77 23.27 26.58 -7.28
N GLY A 78 22.57 26.13 -6.23
CA GLY A 78 22.96 24.95 -5.47
C GLY A 78 23.07 23.70 -6.34
N PHE A 79 22.05 23.42 -7.15
CA PHE A 79 22.06 22.30 -8.10
C PHE A 79 23.15 22.46 -9.16
N ARG A 80 23.33 23.65 -9.76
CA ARG A 80 24.41 23.88 -10.75
C ARG A 80 25.78 23.57 -10.18
N ARG A 81 26.08 24.02 -8.94
CA ARG A 81 27.36 23.72 -8.29
C ARG A 81 27.54 22.23 -8.03
N ALA A 82 26.50 21.54 -7.52
CA ALA A 82 26.56 20.11 -7.28
C ALA A 82 26.82 19.33 -8.58
N LEU A 83 26.09 19.66 -9.64
CA LEU A 83 26.28 19.05 -10.97
C LEU A 83 27.68 19.30 -11.53
N ALA A 84 28.20 20.52 -11.40
CA ALA A 84 29.56 20.87 -11.88
C ALA A 84 30.64 20.12 -11.11
N SER A 85 30.48 19.91 -9.82
CA SER A 85 31.49 19.29 -8.95
C SER A 85 31.42 17.77 -8.88
N HIS A 86 30.23 17.20 -8.99
CA HIS A 86 29.97 15.77 -8.71
C HIS A 86 29.16 15.07 -9.80
N GLY A 87 28.75 15.78 -10.85
CA GLY A 87 27.84 15.24 -11.87
C GLY A 87 26.41 14.99 -11.35
N PRO A 88 25.56 14.37 -12.17
CA PRO A 88 24.17 14.07 -11.83
C PRO A 88 24.02 13.23 -10.53
N GLU A 89 24.98 12.34 -10.29
CA GLU A 89 24.98 11.46 -9.10
C GLU A 89 25.18 12.21 -7.78
N GLY A 90 25.69 13.44 -7.83
CA GLY A 90 25.81 14.32 -6.66
C GLY A 90 24.50 14.99 -6.23
N THR A 91 23.38 14.68 -6.90
CA THR A 91 22.08 15.26 -6.59
C THR A 91 21.05 14.18 -6.29
N ALA A 92 20.14 14.47 -5.37
CA ALA A 92 19.03 13.57 -5.03
C ALA A 92 17.80 14.37 -4.60
N LEU A 93 16.61 13.81 -4.86
CA LEU A 93 15.34 14.31 -4.35
C LEU A 93 14.70 13.23 -3.47
N TYR A 94 14.37 13.57 -2.22
CA TYR A 94 13.57 12.72 -1.36
C TYR A 94 12.22 13.37 -1.14
N VAL A 95 11.19 12.79 -1.76
CA VAL A 95 9.81 13.30 -1.73
C VAL A 95 8.96 12.53 -0.71
N SER A 96 7.70 12.92 -0.54
CA SER A 96 6.80 12.31 0.43
C SER A 96 5.71 11.48 -0.25
N GLY A 97 5.18 10.46 0.41
CA GLY A 97 3.98 9.71 -0.01
C GLY A 97 2.66 10.49 0.14
N GLN A 98 2.73 11.78 0.43
CA GLN A 98 1.57 12.66 0.72
C GLN A 98 1.46 13.85 -0.22
N LEU A 99 2.28 13.92 -1.26
CA LEU A 99 2.23 14.97 -2.27
C LEU A 99 1.02 14.78 -3.21
N LEU A 100 0.64 15.85 -3.89
CA LEU A 100 -0.24 15.75 -5.05
C LEU A 100 0.45 14.97 -6.16
N THR A 101 -0.31 14.34 -7.05
CA THR A 101 0.25 13.58 -8.18
C THR A 101 1.07 14.48 -9.10
N GLU A 102 0.63 15.72 -9.27
CA GLU A 102 1.31 16.75 -10.05
C GLU A 102 2.67 17.13 -9.44
N ASP A 103 2.79 17.19 -8.11
CA ASP A 103 4.06 17.47 -7.42
C ASP A 103 5.07 16.34 -7.67
N TYR A 104 4.62 15.10 -7.58
CA TYR A 104 5.45 13.94 -7.91
C TYR A 104 5.92 13.97 -9.35
N TYR A 105 5.00 14.29 -10.28
CA TYR A 105 5.33 14.38 -11.69
C TYR A 105 6.39 15.45 -11.96
N ALA A 106 6.22 16.65 -11.39
CA ALA A 106 7.16 17.74 -11.52
C ALA A 106 8.54 17.38 -10.93
N ALA A 107 8.56 16.78 -9.73
CA ALA A 107 9.80 16.33 -9.09
C ALA A 107 10.52 15.25 -9.90
N ASN A 108 9.76 14.26 -10.43
CA ASN A 108 10.32 13.20 -11.27
C ASN A 108 10.93 13.75 -12.56
N LYS A 109 10.21 14.66 -13.23
CA LYS A 109 10.72 15.32 -14.44
C LYS A 109 11.94 16.20 -14.15
N LEU A 110 11.94 16.92 -13.02
CA LEU A 110 13.11 17.71 -12.59
C LEU A 110 14.32 16.81 -12.37
N ALA A 111 14.17 15.73 -11.60
CA ALA A 111 15.27 14.81 -11.33
C ALA A 111 15.82 14.16 -12.61
N LYS A 112 14.96 13.51 -13.38
CA LYS A 112 15.40 12.64 -14.49
C LYS A 112 15.68 13.41 -15.78
N ALA A 113 14.87 14.42 -16.12
CA ALA A 113 15.01 15.14 -17.37
C ALA A 113 15.92 16.38 -17.26
N ALA A 114 15.89 17.12 -16.15
CA ALA A 114 16.65 18.35 -15.99
C ALA A 114 18.00 18.15 -15.26
N LEU A 115 18.00 17.39 -14.14
CA LEU A 115 19.22 17.10 -13.38
C LEU A 115 19.98 15.89 -13.92
N GLY A 116 19.33 15.04 -14.70
CA GLY A 116 19.92 13.84 -15.30
C GLY A 116 20.20 12.72 -14.29
N THR A 117 19.54 12.73 -13.13
CA THR A 117 19.73 11.72 -12.09
C THR A 117 18.49 10.84 -11.88
N ALA A 118 18.72 9.56 -11.62
CA ALA A 118 17.67 8.65 -11.16
C ALA A 118 17.44 8.74 -9.63
N ASN A 119 18.19 9.53 -8.90
CA ASN A 119 18.17 9.63 -7.46
C ASN A 119 16.93 10.40 -6.96
N ILE A 120 15.75 9.85 -7.18
CA ILE A 120 14.49 10.32 -6.60
C ILE A 120 13.83 9.15 -5.90
N ASP A 121 13.44 9.33 -4.65
CA ASP A 121 12.68 8.32 -3.90
C ASP A 121 11.82 8.97 -2.82
N SER A 122 11.01 8.17 -2.14
CA SER A 122 10.09 8.61 -1.10
C SER A 122 9.96 7.58 0.01
N ASN A 123 9.32 7.98 1.12
CA ASN A 123 8.97 7.06 2.20
C ASN A 123 8.00 5.94 1.75
N SER A 124 7.32 6.10 0.60
CA SER A 124 6.51 5.04 -0.02
C SER A 124 7.34 3.80 -0.39
N ARG A 125 8.65 3.96 -0.63
CA ARG A 125 9.59 2.85 -0.86
C ARG A 125 9.56 1.86 0.31
N LEU A 126 9.78 2.34 1.53
CA LEU A 126 9.79 1.51 2.73
C LEU A 126 8.39 1.04 3.15
N CYS A 127 7.35 1.75 2.73
CA CYS A 127 5.98 1.43 3.06
C CYS A 127 5.45 0.23 2.25
N MET A 128 5.64 0.23 0.92
CA MET A 128 4.91 -0.62 -0.01
C MET A 128 5.78 -1.47 -0.94
N ALA A 129 7.11 -1.32 -0.93
CA ALA A 129 7.97 -2.02 -1.89
C ALA A 129 7.79 -3.54 -1.87
N SER A 130 7.56 -4.13 -0.69
CA SER A 130 7.30 -5.56 -0.56
C SER A 130 5.98 -5.98 -1.22
N ALA A 131 4.90 -5.19 -1.05
CA ALA A 131 3.63 -5.48 -1.71
C ALA A 131 3.73 -5.31 -3.23
N VAL A 132 4.39 -4.25 -3.70
CA VAL A 132 4.66 -4.03 -5.14
C VAL A 132 5.39 -5.21 -5.75
N ALA A 133 6.50 -5.64 -5.12
CA ALA A 133 7.28 -6.78 -5.59
C ALA A 133 6.48 -8.09 -5.55
N ALA A 134 5.65 -8.29 -4.53
CA ALA A 134 4.81 -9.48 -4.40
C ALA A 134 3.69 -9.52 -5.45
N HIS A 135 3.02 -8.39 -5.72
CA HIS A 135 2.01 -8.30 -6.77
C HIS A 135 2.63 -8.51 -8.16
N THR A 136 3.76 -7.84 -8.45
CA THR A 136 4.47 -8.03 -9.72
C THR A 136 4.92 -9.47 -9.91
N ARG A 137 5.41 -10.14 -8.86
CA ARG A 137 5.81 -11.55 -8.91
C ARG A 137 4.61 -12.47 -9.14
N ALA A 138 3.46 -12.17 -8.51
CA ALA A 138 2.27 -13.02 -8.56
C ALA A 138 1.40 -12.75 -9.79
N PHE A 139 1.29 -11.50 -10.23
CA PHE A 139 0.32 -11.08 -11.25
C PHE A 139 0.96 -10.46 -12.50
N GLY A 140 2.28 -10.25 -12.49
CA GLY A 140 3.00 -9.56 -13.56
C GLY A 140 2.92 -8.03 -13.48
N GLU A 141 2.06 -7.49 -12.60
CA GLU A 141 1.82 -6.06 -12.45
C GLU A 141 1.67 -5.66 -10.98
N ASP A 142 1.91 -4.37 -10.68
CA ASP A 142 1.65 -3.79 -9.37
C ASP A 142 0.19 -3.36 -9.27
N LEU A 143 -0.67 -4.26 -8.86
CA LEU A 143 -2.10 -4.04 -8.71
C LEU A 143 -2.66 -4.67 -7.43
N VAL A 144 -3.72 -4.09 -6.88
CA VAL A 144 -4.52 -4.69 -5.81
C VAL A 144 -5.80 -5.25 -6.45
N PRO A 145 -6.00 -6.58 -6.44
CA PRO A 145 -7.12 -7.21 -7.15
C PRO A 145 -8.44 -7.17 -6.35
N GLY A 146 -8.76 -6.05 -5.74
CA GLY A 146 -9.97 -5.89 -4.94
C GLY A 146 -10.33 -4.42 -4.71
N ILE A 147 -11.53 -4.20 -4.20
CA ILE A 147 -12.08 -2.88 -3.87
C ILE A 147 -12.54 -2.85 -2.39
N TYR A 148 -12.84 -1.68 -1.86
CA TYR A 148 -13.24 -1.55 -0.45
C TYR A 148 -14.54 -2.28 -0.12
N GLU A 149 -15.46 -2.39 -1.07
CA GLU A 149 -16.72 -3.11 -0.94
C GLU A 149 -16.51 -4.61 -0.67
N ASP A 150 -15.38 -5.18 -1.13
CA ASP A 150 -15.06 -6.58 -0.87
C ASP A 150 -14.93 -6.88 0.62
N LEU A 151 -14.44 -5.90 1.41
CA LEU A 151 -14.39 -6.03 2.87
C LEU A 151 -15.78 -6.16 3.50
N GLU A 152 -16.79 -5.55 2.88
CA GLU A 152 -18.18 -5.59 3.36
C GLU A 152 -18.91 -6.84 2.88
N LEU A 153 -18.51 -7.39 1.73
CA LEU A 153 -19.14 -8.55 1.08
C LEU A 153 -18.54 -9.89 1.53
N ALA A 154 -17.36 -9.87 2.15
CA ALA A 154 -16.67 -11.07 2.61
C ALA A 154 -17.46 -11.79 3.71
N ASP A 155 -17.33 -13.13 3.78
CA ASP A 155 -17.80 -13.93 4.90
C ASP A 155 -16.74 -14.00 6.02
N LEU A 156 -15.48 -13.88 5.62
CA LEU A 156 -14.31 -13.82 6.49
C LEU A 156 -13.35 -12.74 6.04
N VAL A 157 -12.99 -11.85 6.95
CA VAL A 157 -11.86 -10.92 6.77
C VAL A 157 -10.70 -11.35 7.66
N VAL A 158 -9.51 -11.44 7.08
CA VAL A 158 -8.26 -11.73 7.79
C VAL A 158 -7.38 -10.48 7.74
N LEU A 159 -7.11 -9.87 8.88
CA LEU A 159 -6.17 -8.75 9.00
C LEU A 159 -4.79 -9.26 9.37
N VAL A 160 -3.77 -8.95 8.57
CA VAL A 160 -2.39 -9.43 8.76
C VAL A 160 -1.44 -8.26 8.95
N GLY A 161 -0.86 -8.13 10.14
CA GLY A 161 0.04 -7.05 10.46
C GLY A 161 -0.57 -5.66 10.17
N SER A 162 -1.87 -5.52 10.48
CA SER A 162 -2.66 -4.33 10.19
C SER A 162 -3.52 -3.93 11.39
N ASN A 163 -3.16 -2.86 12.08
CA ASN A 163 -4.03 -2.23 13.07
C ASN A 163 -5.04 -1.30 12.35
N LEU A 164 -5.97 -1.91 11.61
CA LEU A 164 -6.93 -1.22 10.74
C LEU A 164 -7.74 -0.17 11.51
N ALA A 165 -8.11 -0.46 12.77
CA ALA A 165 -8.88 0.43 13.63
C ALA A 165 -8.19 1.79 13.84
N TRP A 166 -6.85 1.83 13.86
CA TRP A 166 -6.09 3.07 14.06
C TRP A 166 -5.50 3.64 12.78
N CYS A 167 -5.00 2.77 11.90
CA CYS A 167 -4.31 3.22 10.68
C CYS A 167 -5.28 3.60 9.55
N HIS A 168 -6.44 2.92 9.48
CA HIS A 168 -7.46 3.15 8.44
C HIS A 168 -8.87 3.16 9.07
N PRO A 169 -9.15 4.11 9.99
CA PRO A 169 -10.33 4.04 10.87
C PRO A 169 -11.66 3.94 10.12
N VAL A 170 -11.79 4.62 8.98
CA VAL A 170 -13.05 4.60 8.22
C VAL A 170 -13.30 3.23 7.58
N LEU A 171 -12.25 2.53 7.10
CA LEU A 171 -12.42 1.15 6.63
C LEU A 171 -12.78 0.19 7.78
N TYR A 172 -12.21 0.40 8.96
CA TYR A 172 -12.60 -0.38 10.13
C TYR A 172 -14.04 -0.10 10.54
N GLN A 173 -14.52 1.15 10.45
CA GLN A 173 -15.93 1.50 10.67
C GLN A 173 -16.86 0.79 9.65
N ARG A 174 -16.47 0.75 8.35
CA ARG A 174 -17.21 0.03 7.31
C ARG A 174 -17.28 -1.47 7.63
N LEU A 175 -16.15 -2.08 7.96
CA LEU A 175 -16.09 -3.49 8.37
C LEU A 175 -16.93 -3.78 9.60
N ALA A 176 -16.87 -2.92 10.63
CA ALA A 176 -17.67 -3.06 11.85
C ALA A 176 -19.17 -2.95 11.56
N ALA A 177 -19.58 -2.02 10.70
CA ALA A 177 -20.97 -1.89 10.28
C ALA A 177 -21.47 -3.11 9.49
N ALA A 178 -20.65 -3.63 8.56
CA ALA A 178 -20.98 -4.85 7.82
C ALA A 178 -21.14 -6.07 8.75
N ARG A 179 -20.28 -6.22 9.75
CA ARG A 179 -20.37 -7.28 10.76
C ARG A 179 -21.57 -7.12 11.69
N ALA A 180 -21.95 -5.90 12.03
CA ALA A 180 -23.15 -5.65 12.81
C ALA A 180 -24.43 -6.04 12.04
N ALA A 181 -24.45 -5.81 10.73
CA ALA A 181 -25.54 -6.19 9.84
C ALA A 181 -25.56 -7.71 9.52
N ARG A 182 -24.39 -8.38 9.57
CA ARG A 182 -24.20 -9.82 9.31
C ARG A 182 -23.38 -10.46 10.43
N PRO A 183 -23.99 -10.85 11.57
CA PRO A 183 -23.28 -11.40 12.74
C PRO A 183 -22.50 -12.69 12.45
N GLU A 184 -22.84 -13.42 11.39
CA GLU A 184 -22.13 -14.60 10.91
C GLU A 184 -20.77 -14.27 10.31
N MET A 185 -20.56 -13.05 9.82
CA MET A 185 -19.29 -12.58 9.25
C MET A 185 -18.16 -12.63 10.28
N LYS A 186 -17.07 -13.30 9.92
CA LYS A 186 -15.93 -13.53 10.81
C LYS A 186 -14.80 -12.53 10.58
N LEU A 187 -14.08 -12.24 11.66
CA LEU A 187 -12.86 -11.41 11.63
C LEU A 187 -11.74 -12.16 12.35
N ILE A 188 -10.63 -12.36 11.65
CA ILE A 188 -9.39 -12.91 12.20
C ILE A 188 -8.32 -11.82 12.18
N VAL A 189 -7.56 -11.69 13.26
CA VAL A 189 -6.44 -10.74 13.34
C VAL A 189 -5.15 -11.49 13.62
N LEU A 190 -4.18 -11.35 12.72
CA LEU A 190 -2.82 -11.85 12.84
C LEU A 190 -1.91 -10.68 13.19
N ASP A 191 -1.58 -10.52 14.45
CA ASP A 191 -0.70 -9.45 14.96
C ASP A 191 -0.05 -9.93 16.26
N PRO A 192 1.26 -9.76 16.46
CA PRO A 192 1.90 -10.13 17.72
C PRO A 192 1.32 -9.37 18.93
N ARG A 193 0.75 -8.21 18.70
CA ARG A 193 0.08 -7.39 19.73
C ARG A 193 -1.43 -7.56 19.67
N ARG A 194 -2.08 -7.49 20.83
CA ARG A 194 -3.53 -7.34 20.90
C ARG A 194 -3.91 -5.87 20.68
N THR A 195 -4.04 -5.48 19.41
CA THR A 195 -4.38 -4.11 19.00
C THR A 195 -5.89 -3.84 19.11
N ALA A 196 -6.31 -2.57 18.93
CA ALA A 196 -7.72 -2.19 18.89
C ALA A 196 -8.50 -2.96 17.79
N SER A 197 -7.84 -3.38 16.71
CA SER A 197 -8.45 -4.21 15.66
C SER A 197 -8.83 -5.60 16.13
N CYS A 198 -8.29 -6.06 17.29
CA CYS A 198 -8.67 -7.34 17.90
C CYS A 198 -9.97 -7.25 18.70
N GLU A 199 -10.49 -6.05 18.95
CA GLU A 199 -11.76 -5.88 19.66
C GLU A 199 -12.89 -6.46 18.80
N GLY A 200 -13.62 -7.42 19.37
CA GLY A 200 -14.65 -8.14 18.64
C GLY A 200 -14.16 -9.09 17.55
N ALA A 201 -12.85 -9.36 17.40
CA ALA A 201 -12.35 -10.39 16.50
C ALA A 201 -12.86 -11.79 16.91
N THR A 202 -13.19 -12.60 15.91
CA THR A 202 -13.55 -14.01 16.11
C THR A 202 -12.35 -14.81 16.60
N LEU A 203 -11.16 -14.47 16.09
CA LEU A 203 -9.91 -15.14 16.43
C LEU A 203 -8.75 -14.13 16.37
N HIS A 204 -7.86 -14.17 17.37
CA HIS A 204 -6.62 -13.44 17.38
C HIS A 204 -5.45 -14.44 17.43
N LEU A 205 -4.51 -14.32 16.51
CA LEU A 205 -3.30 -15.12 16.46
C LEU A 205 -2.08 -14.22 16.77
N PRO A 206 -1.57 -14.28 18.01
CA PRO A 206 -0.39 -13.49 18.42
C PRO A 206 0.92 -14.19 18.01
N LEU A 207 1.11 -14.33 16.69
CA LEU A 207 2.29 -15.00 16.14
C LEU A 207 3.58 -14.22 16.41
N ARG A 208 4.71 -14.94 16.49
CA ARG A 208 6.03 -14.29 16.59
C ARG A 208 6.29 -13.42 15.35
N PRO A 209 6.85 -12.21 15.52
CA PRO A 209 7.26 -11.38 14.40
C PRO A 209 8.16 -12.13 13.41
N GLY A 210 7.86 -12.03 12.13
CA GLY A 210 8.64 -12.67 11.06
C GLY A 210 8.17 -14.07 10.66
N SER A 211 7.24 -14.68 11.38
CA SER A 211 6.80 -16.07 11.15
C SER A 211 5.59 -16.22 10.24
N ASP A 212 5.13 -15.17 9.60
CA ASP A 212 3.93 -15.17 8.74
C ASP A 212 4.01 -16.23 7.62
N VAL A 213 5.18 -16.38 6.98
CA VAL A 213 5.41 -17.39 5.92
C VAL A 213 5.09 -18.79 6.42
N ALA A 214 5.52 -19.15 7.64
CA ALA A 214 5.27 -20.47 8.20
C ALA A 214 3.78 -20.73 8.43
N LEU A 215 3.03 -19.72 8.88
CA LEU A 215 1.58 -19.84 9.09
C LEU A 215 0.84 -19.99 7.76
N PHE A 216 1.18 -19.19 6.75
CA PHE A 216 0.54 -19.27 5.43
C PHE A 216 0.97 -20.50 4.64
N ALA A 217 2.21 -21.03 4.84
CA ALA A 217 2.61 -22.32 4.33
C ALA A 217 1.77 -23.45 4.92
N ALA A 218 1.53 -23.44 6.24
CA ALA A 218 0.65 -24.41 6.88
C ALA A 218 -0.80 -24.31 6.36
N LEU A 219 -1.30 -23.08 6.14
CA LEU A 219 -2.61 -22.87 5.52
C LEU A 219 -2.65 -23.42 4.09
N LEU A 220 -1.65 -23.13 3.25
CA LEU A 220 -1.59 -23.58 1.86
C LEU A 220 -1.62 -25.11 1.78
N VAL A 221 -0.81 -25.79 2.60
CA VAL A 221 -0.77 -27.25 2.68
C VAL A 221 -2.11 -27.79 3.16
N HIS A 222 -2.70 -27.20 4.20
CA HIS A 222 -4.01 -27.59 4.71
C HIS A 222 -5.10 -27.49 3.63
N LEU A 223 -5.14 -26.39 2.89
CA LEU A 223 -6.13 -26.16 1.82
C LEU A 223 -5.98 -27.19 0.70
N HIS A 224 -4.74 -27.45 0.27
CA HIS A 224 -4.46 -28.43 -0.79
C HIS A 224 -4.85 -29.85 -0.35
N ASP A 225 -4.37 -30.31 0.79
CA ASP A 225 -4.51 -31.70 1.23
C ASP A 225 -5.95 -32.06 1.65
N ASN A 226 -6.79 -31.06 1.93
CA ASN A 226 -8.20 -31.27 2.24
C ASN A 226 -9.14 -30.94 1.07
N GLY A 227 -8.62 -30.80 -0.16
CA GLY A 227 -9.43 -30.69 -1.37
C GLY A 227 -10.09 -29.31 -1.60
N PHE A 228 -9.54 -28.23 -1.02
CA PHE A 228 -10.03 -26.86 -1.24
C PHE A 228 -9.38 -26.16 -2.45
N ALA A 229 -8.52 -26.85 -3.19
CA ALA A 229 -7.89 -26.32 -4.40
C ALA A 229 -8.93 -26.19 -5.53
N ASP A 230 -8.96 -25.04 -6.22
CA ASP A 230 -9.74 -24.87 -7.44
C ASP A 230 -8.92 -25.36 -8.65
N ALA A 231 -9.12 -26.62 -9.03
CA ALA A 231 -8.35 -27.25 -10.09
C ALA A 231 -8.55 -26.57 -11.45
N ALA A 232 -9.72 -26.05 -11.76
CA ALA A 232 -10.00 -25.37 -13.02
C ALA A 232 -9.31 -24.01 -13.10
N PHE A 233 -9.33 -23.25 -12.01
CA PHE A 233 -8.60 -21.99 -11.91
C PHE A 233 -7.08 -22.24 -12.00
N LEU A 234 -6.57 -23.19 -11.25
CA LEU A 234 -5.14 -23.52 -11.25
C LEU A 234 -4.64 -23.90 -12.63
N ALA A 235 -5.35 -24.80 -13.32
CA ALA A 235 -4.95 -25.26 -14.66
C ALA A 235 -4.96 -24.16 -15.73
N SER A 236 -5.82 -23.15 -15.59
CA SER A 236 -6.02 -22.13 -16.62
C SER A 236 -5.35 -20.77 -16.30
N ARG A 237 -4.99 -20.50 -15.05
CA ARG A 237 -4.60 -19.17 -14.58
C ARG A 237 -3.30 -19.12 -13.77
N THR A 238 -2.73 -20.26 -13.43
CA THR A 238 -1.53 -20.31 -12.57
C THR A 238 -0.47 -21.24 -13.12
N GLU A 239 0.74 -21.04 -12.66
CA GLU A 239 1.89 -21.93 -12.87
C GLU A 239 2.66 -22.13 -11.56
N GLY A 240 3.54 -23.13 -11.48
CA GLY A 240 4.43 -23.32 -10.33
C GLY A 240 3.77 -23.93 -9.10
N LEU A 241 2.62 -24.62 -9.21
CA LEU A 241 1.91 -25.22 -8.07
C LEU A 241 2.79 -26.22 -7.31
N GLU A 242 3.38 -27.21 -8.00
CA GLU A 242 4.13 -28.28 -7.36
C GLU A 242 5.38 -27.80 -6.60
N PRO A 243 6.27 -26.95 -7.19
CA PRO A 243 7.40 -26.43 -6.43
C PRO A 243 6.96 -25.54 -5.27
N THR A 244 5.83 -24.80 -5.39
CA THR A 244 5.29 -24.02 -4.28
C THR A 244 4.80 -24.89 -3.14
N LEU A 245 4.09 -25.97 -3.43
CA LEU A 245 3.63 -26.93 -2.42
C LEU A 245 4.82 -27.65 -1.75
N GLN A 246 5.83 -28.04 -2.53
CA GLN A 246 7.04 -28.65 -1.98
C GLN A 246 7.73 -27.71 -0.98
N ALA A 247 7.92 -26.44 -1.34
CA ALA A 247 8.50 -25.42 -0.46
C ALA A 247 7.62 -25.19 0.79
N ALA A 248 6.31 -25.11 0.62
CA ALA A 248 5.38 -24.93 1.74
C ALA A 248 5.41 -26.12 2.71
N ARG A 249 5.43 -27.36 2.22
CA ARG A 249 5.50 -28.57 3.06
C ARG A 249 6.77 -28.63 3.92
N ALA A 250 7.90 -28.14 3.38
CA ALA A 250 9.16 -28.09 4.12
C ALA A 250 9.09 -27.21 5.38
N VAL A 251 8.18 -26.23 5.41
CA VAL A 251 8.03 -25.24 6.51
C VAL A 251 6.79 -25.51 7.35
N ALA A 252 5.73 -26.03 6.74
CA ALA A 252 4.40 -26.18 7.39
C ALA A 252 4.44 -27.03 8.66
N ALA A 253 5.24 -28.10 8.69
CA ALA A 253 5.37 -28.97 9.86
C ALA A 253 5.95 -28.26 11.08
N GLU A 254 6.80 -27.24 10.85
CA GLU A 254 7.45 -26.45 11.88
C GLU A 254 6.63 -25.20 12.29
N ALA A 255 5.47 -24.97 11.67
CA ALA A 255 4.69 -23.77 11.91
C ALA A 255 4.38 -23.50 13.39
N PRO A 256 4.01 -24.49 14.23
CA PRO A 256 3.83 -24.24 15.66
C PRO A 256 5.08 -23.73 16.36
N ALA A 257 6.23 -24.33 16.08
CA ALA A 257 7.50 -23.93 16.69
C ALA A 257 7.96 -22.55 16.20
N LEU A 258 7.81 -22.26 14.91
CA LEU A 258 8.22 -20.99 14.30
C LEU A 258 7.31 -19.83 14.72
N THR A 259 5.99 -20.04 14.69
CA THR A 259 5.00 -19.00 15.02
C THR A 259 4.83 -18.81 16.53
N GLY A 260 5.14 -19.80 17.33
CA GLY A 260 4.83 -19.84 18.77
C GLY A 260 3.35 -20.04 19.07
N LEU A 261 2.53 -20.35 18.07
CA LEU A 261 1.10 -20.61 18.23
C LEU A 261 0.85 -22.08 18.61
N ALA A 262 -0.15 -22.31 19.45
CA ALA A 262 -0.61 -23.67 19.71
C ALA A 262 -1.14 -24.31 18.41
N PRO A 263 -0.88 -25.61 18.17
CA PRO A 263 -1.37 -26.32 16.98
C PRO A 263 -2.89 -26.21 16.78
N SER A 264 -3.67 -26.20 17.87
CA SER A 264 -5.12 -26.03 17.83
C SER A 264 -5.53 -24.65 17.29
N LEU A 265 -4.74 -23.60 17.57
CA LEU A 265 -5.01 -22.25 17.10
C LEU A 265 -4.73 -22.14 15.60
N ILE A 266 -3.65 -22.75 15.11
CA ILE A 266 -3.33 -22.85 13.69
C ILE A 266 -4.43 -23.62 12.96
N GLN A 267 -4.86 -24.76 13.52
CA GLN A 267 -5.95 -25.56 12.95
C GLN A 267 -7.26 -24.79 12.89
N ALA A 268 -7.60 -24.03 13.93
CA ALA A 268 -8.80 -23.16 13.94
C ALA A 268 -8.74 -22.10 12.82
N PHE A 269 -7.59 -21.46 12.63
CA PHE A 269 -7.36 -20.51 11.55
C PHE A 269 -7.53 -21.17 10.16
N CYS A 270 -6.86 -22.30 9.92
CA CYS A 270 -6.94 -23.03 8.67
C CYS A 270 -8.40 -23.47 8.38
N SER A 271 -9.09 -23.99 9.37
CA SER A 271 -10.48 -24.44 9.23
C SER A 271 -11.44 -23.29 8.94
N LEU A 272 -11.27 -22.14 9.60
CA LEU A 272 -12.08 -20.95 9.31
C LEU A 272 -11.82 -20.45 7.88
N PHE A 273 -10.57 -20.33 7.46
CA PHE A 273 -10.22 -19.90 6.11
C PHE A 273 -10.80 -20.87 5.05
N ALA A 274 -10.66 -22.18 5.25
CA ALA A 274 -11.12 -23.19 4.31
C ALA A 274 -12.65 -23.17 4.09
N ARG A 275 -13.43 -23.03 5.19
CA ARG A 275 -14.90 -23.19 5.17
C ARG A 275 -15.67 -21.99 4.66
N HIS A 276 -15.08 -20.80 4.68
CA HIS A 276 -15.75 -19.58 4.21
C HIS A 276 -15.50 -19.39 2.70
N PRO A 277 -16.54 -19.31 1.88
CA PRO A 277 -16.37 -19.16 0.43
C PRO A 277 -15.78 -17.81 0.06
N LYS A 278 -16.19 -16.73 0.73
CA LYS A 278 -15.72 -15.36 0.48
C LYS A 278 -14.73 -14.92 1.55
N VAL A 279 -13.46 -14.89 1.20
CA VAL A 279 -12.37 -14.50 2.09
C VAL A 279 -11.60 -13.33 1.52
N VAL A 280 -11.47 -12.25 2.29
CA VAL A 280 -10.53 -11.16 2.01
C VAL A 280 -9.40 -11.21 3.04
N THR A 281 -8.17 -11.24 2.57
CA THR A 281 -6.98 -11.12 3.43
C THR A 281 -6.34 -9.75 3.21
N LEU A 282 -6.52 -8.86 4.17
CA LEU A 282 -5.98 -7.51 4.14
C LEU A 282 -4.70 -7.44 4.96
N TRP A 283 -3.63 -6.89 4.36
CA TRP A 283 -2.38 -6.65 5.08
C TRP A 283 -1.86 -5.23 4.93
N SER A 284 -0.97 -4.85 5.84
CA SER A 284 -0.34 -3.55 5.88
C SER A 284 1.14 -3.68 6.29
N GLN A 285 1.67 -2.73 7.05
CA GLN A 285 3.09 -2.57 7.34
C GLN A 285 3.73 -3.73 8.11
N GLY A 286 2.98 -4.47 8.91
CA GLY A 286 3.51 -5.66 9.60
C GLY A 286 3.98 -6.77 8.65
N VAL A 287 3.42 -6.80 7.43
CA VAL A 287 3.91 -7.63 6.32
C VAL A 287 4.94 -6.87 5.51
N ASN A 288 4.61 -5.65 5.05
CA ASN A 288 5.41 -4.91 4.08
C ASN A 288 6.77 -4.47 4.61
N GLN A 289 6.85 -3.98 5.86
CA GLN A 289 8.09 -3.47 6.46
C GLN A 289 8.87 -4.58 7.15
N SER A 290 9.28 -5.56 6.40
CA SER A 290 10.02 -6.73 6.85
C SER A 290 11.08 -7.11 5.83
N SER A 291 12.20 -7.64 6.26
CA SER A 291 13.25 -8.19 5.39
C SER A 291 12.75 -9.32 4.49
N ALA A 292 11.68 -10.02 4.88
CA ALA A 292 11.01 -11.05 4.11
C ALA A 292 9.60 -10.62 3.65
N GLY A 293 9.34 -9.31 3.53
CA GLY A 293 7.99 -8.78 3.27
C GLY A 293 7.38 -9.27 1.96
N THR A 294 8.18 -9.37 0.90
CA THR A 294 7.74 -9.91 -0.39
C THR A 294 7.30 -11.37 -0.28
N ASP A 295 8.08 -12.20 0.41
CA ASP A 295 7.74 -13.62 0.58
C ASP A 295 6.53 -13.83 1.49
N LYS A 296 6.36 -13.00 2.52
CA LYS A 296 5.14 -13.00 3.36
C LYS A 296 3.89 -12.68 2.54
N ALA A 297 3.95 -11.64 1.72
CA ALA A 297 2.84 -11.26 0.86
C ALA A 297 2.55 -12.32 -0.20
N ASN A 298 3.57 -12.93 -0.81
CA ASN A 298 3.37 -14.04 -1.76
C ASN A 298 2.79 -15.29 -1.10
N ALA A 299 3.24 -15.67 0.10
CA ALA A 299 2.68 -16.82 0.82
C ALA A 299 1.17 -16.66 1.07
N LEU A 300 0.75 -15.44 1.42
CA LEU A 300 -0.65 -15.07 1.59
C LEU A 300 -1.40 -15.11 0.26
N ILE A 301 -0.87 -14.48 -0.81
CA ILE A 301 -1.46 -14.46 -2.15
C ILE A 301 -1.66 -15.88 -2.69
N ASN A 302 -0.67 -16.78 -2.48
CA ASN A 302 -0.72 -18.15 -2.95
C ASN A 302 -1.92 -18.94 -2.38
N CYS A 303 -2.35 -18.65 -1.14
CA CYS A 303 -3.55 -19.28 -0.58
C CYS A 303 -4.84 -18.86 -1.32
N HIS A 304 -4.90 -17.61 -1.78
CA HIS A 304 -6.01 -17.13 -2.60
C HIS A 304 -5.97 -17.71 -4.01
N LEU A 305 -4.77 -17.78 -4.63
CA LEU A 305 -4.59 -18.41 -5.95
C LEU A 305 -4.95 -19.89 -5.92
N LEU A 306 -4.51 -20.63 -4.89
CA LEU A 306 -4.83 -22.06 -4.74
C LEU A 306 -6.34 -22.32 -4.74
N THR A 307 -7.10 -21.42 -4.12
CA THR A 307 -8.55 -21.60 -3.92
C THR A 307 -9.42 -20.84 -4.93
N GLY A 308 -8.82 -20.22 -5.97
CA GLY A 308 -9.53 -19.39 -6.94
C GLY A 308 -10.24 -18.16 -6.35
N ARG A 309 -9.91 -17.78 -5.10
CA ARG A 309 -10.54 -16.66 -4.38
C ARG A 309 -9.87 -15.34 -4.74
N ILE A 310 -10.03 -14.94 -6.00
CA ILE A 310 -9.47 -13.71 -6.54
C ILE A 310 -10.34 -13.19 -7.68
N GLY A 311 -10.47 -11.87 -7.80
CA GLY A 311 -11.20 -11.23 -8.90
C GLY A 311 -12.73 -11.42 -8.85
N ALA A 312 -13.28 -11.81 -7.70
CA ALA A 312 -14.72 -11.94 -7.48
C ALA A 312 -15.13 -11.16 -6.21
N PRO A 313 -16.38 -10.64 -6.15
CA PRO A 313 -16.83 -9.82 -5.03
C PRO A 313 -16.71 -10.52 -3.66
N GLY A 314 -16.11 -9.82 -2.72
CA GLY A 314 -15.87 -10.31 -1.36
C GLY A 314 -14.70 -11.26 -1.22
N MET A 315 -13.79 -11.33 -2.21
CA MET A 315 -12.67 -12.27 -2.22
C MET A 315 -11.38 -11.60 -2.62
N GLY A 316 -10.27 -12.06 -2.07
CA GLY A 316 -8.94 -11.77 -2.57
C GLY A 316 -7.94 -11.25 -1.57
N PRO A 317 -6.67 -11.20 -1.99
CA PRO A 317 -5.62 -10.53 -1.25
C PRO A 317 -5.76 -9.00 -1.41
N PHE A 318 -5.59 -8.25 -0.32
CA PHE A 318 -5.80 -6.81 -0.29
C PHE A 318 -4.66 -6.11 0.45
N SER A 319 -3.77 -5.47 -0.30
CA SER A 319 -2.72 -4.62 0.27
C SER A 319 -3.24 -3.20 0.50
N ILE A 320 -2.95 -2.61 1.65
CA ILE A 320 -3.34 -1.23 1.94
C ILE A 320 -2.16 -0.41 2.46
N THR A 321 -2.00 0.79 1.91
CA THR A 321 -0.95 1.74 2.31
C THR A 321 -1.43 2.70 3.39
N GLY A 322 -0.49 3.23 4.18
CA GLY A 322 -0.75 4.29 5.15
C GLY A 322 -0.77 5.69 4.52
N GLN A 323 0.09 5.96 3.53
CA GLN A 323 0.16 7.26 2.89
C GLN A 323 -1.02 7.51 1.95
N PRO A 324 -1.54 8.76 1.92
CA PRO A 324 -2.73 9.09 1.14
C PRO A 324 -2.52 9.03 -0.37
N ASN A 325 -1.31 9.23 -0.87
CA ASN A 325 -1.02 9.26 -2.30
C ASN A 325 0.28 8.53 -2.70
N ALA A 326 0.63 7.45 -2.01
CA ALA A 326 1.75 6.60 -2.39
C ALA A 326 1.57 6.02 -3.81
N MET A 327 0.33 5.72 -4.20
CA MET A 327 0.03 5.20 -5.53
C MET A 327 0.24 6.25 -6.61
N GLY A 328 -0.24 7.50 -6.44
CA GLY A 328 0.00 8.58 -7.39
C GLY A 328 1.48 8.84 -7.65
N GLY A 329 2.34 8.71 -6.61
CA GLY A 329 3.79 8.77 -6.79
C GLY A 329 4.34 7.66 -7.70
N ARG A 330 3.77 6.45 -7.64
CA ARG A 330 4.15 5.34 -8.54
C ARG A 330 3.58 5.51 -9.95
N GLU A 331 2.34 5.97 -10.07
CA GLU A 331 1.71 6.26 -11.37
C GLU A 331 2.57 7.19 -12.25
N VAL A 332 3.17 8.20 -11.64
CA VAL A 332 4.03 9.14 -12.34
C VAL A 332 5.53 8.82 -12.25
N GLY A 333 5.88 7.66 -11.70
CA GLY A 333 7.25 7.13 -11.67
C GLY A 333 8.24 7.89 -10.79
N ALA A 334 7.75 8.55 -9.73
CA ALA A 334 8.58 9.34 -8.81
C ALA A 334 9.37 8.47 -7.81
N LEU A 335 9.95 7.39 -8.30
CA LEU A 335 10.85 6.49 -7.61
C LEU A 335 12.06 6.18 -8.51
N SER A 336 13.19 5.85 -7.91
CA SER A 336 14.46 5.66 -8.61
C SER A 336 14.40 4.61 -9.73
N THR A 337 13.59 3.57 -9.55
CA THR A 337 13.50 2.40 -10.45
C THR A 337 12.33 2.47 -11.43
N MET A 338 11.59 3.57 -11.52
CA MET A 338 10.36 3.68 -12.31
C MET A 338 10.42 4.86 -13.27
N LEU A 339 9.72 4.76 -14.38
CA LEU A 339 9.37 5.87 -15.27
C LEU A 339 7.90 6.25 -15.10
N ALA A 340 7.48 7.39 -15.64
CA ALA A 340 6.08 7.81 -15.60
C ALA A 340 5.19 6.84 -16.41
N ALA A 341 3.92 6.76 -16.03
CA ALA A 341 2.89 5.93 -16.69
C ALA A 341 3.26 4.43 -16.76
N HIS A 342 3.87 3.91 -15.70
CA HIS A 342 4.32 2.51 -15.58
C HIS A 342 5.34 2.07 -16.66
N LEU A 343 5.92 3.02 -17.39
CA LEU A 343 7.01 2.74 -18.33
C LEU A 343 8.23 2.20 -17.60
N ARG A 344 8.98 1.34 -18.26
CA ARG A 344 10.09 0.58 -17.68
C ARG A 344 11.45 1.11 -18.12
N GLN A 345 12.36 1.27 -17.17
CA GLN A 345 13.74 1.71 -17.45
C GLN A 345 14.57 0.64 -18.19
N ASP A 346 14.22 -0.63 -18.06
CA ASP A 346 14.89 -1.75 -18.72
C ASP A 346 14.41 -1.99 -20.16
N ARG A 347 13.48 -1.18 -20.66
CA ARG A 347 12.98 -1.21 -22.04
C ARG A 347 13.41 0.04 -22.79
N PRO A 348 14.31 -0.06 -23.78
CA PRO A 348 14.76 1.09 -24.55
C PRO A 348 13.65 1.88 -25.24
N GLU A 349 12.60 1.20 -25.69
CA GLU A 349 11.42 1.81 -26.32
C GLU A 349 10.63 2.70 -25.34
N ASP A 350 10.48 2.27 -24.08
CA ASP A 350 9.80 3.04 -23.04
C ASP A 350 10.61 4.29 -22.66
N VAL A 351 11.92 4.13 -22.54
CA VAL A 351 12.85 5.24 -22.28
C VAL A 351 12.80 6.26 -23.42
N ALA A 352 12.83 5.82 -24.68
CA ALA A 352 12.75 6.69 -25.83
C ALA A 352 11.42 7.45 -25.88
N LEU A 353 10.31 6.75 -25.65
CA LEU A 353 8.96 7.33 -25.62
C LEU A 353 8.87 8.46 -24.59
N LEU A 354 9.31 8.21 -23.35
CA LEU A 354 9.22 9.22 -22.28
C LEU A 354 10.17 10.38 -22.52
N ARG A 355 11.40 10.10 -23.01
CA ARG A 355 12.39 11.14 -23.38
C ARG A 355 11.80 12.10 -24.41
N ASP A 356 11.18 11.57 -25.45
CA ASP A 356 10.61 12.37 -26.54
C ASP A 356 9.38 13.16 -26.05
N TYR A 357 8.52 12.53 -25.24
CA TYR A 357 7.37 13.20 -24.63
C TYR A 357 7.77 14.35 -23.70
N TRP A 358 8.81 14.16 -22.88
CA TRP A 358 9.33 15.20 -21.99
C TRP A 358 10.24 16.20 -22.71
N ARG A 359 10.63 15.94 -23.95
CA ARG A 359 11.64 16.68 -24.70
C ARG A 359 12.95 16.78 -23.92
N ALA A 360 13.32 15.70 -23.25
CA ALA A 360 14.53 15.64 -22.45
C ALA A 360 15.75 15.32 -23.34
N PRO A 361 16.94 15.89 -23.04
CA PRO A 361 18.16 15.58 -23.80
C PRO A 361 18.57 14.11 -23.61
N ALA A 362 18.40 13.60 -22.41
CA ALA A 362 18.62 12.20 -22.04
C ALA A 362 17.77 11.86 -20.79
N LEU A 363 17.61 10.58 -20.49
CA LEU A 363 17.10 10.08 -19.22
C LEU A 363 18.18 9.19 -18.59
N PRO A 364 18.29 9.12 -17.25
CA PRO A 364 19.24 8.25 -16.59
C PRO A 364 18.86 6.78 -16.82
N GLU A 365 19.86 5.95 -17.11
CA GLU A 365 19.65 4.53 -17.44
C GLU A 365 19.41 3.67 -16.21
N LYS A 366 20.03 4.00 -15.08
CA LYS A 366 19.92 3.21 -13.82
C LYS A 366 20.04 4.11 -12.60
N PRO A 367 19.37 3.77 -11.48
CA PRO A 367 19.64 4.39 -10.21
C PRO A 367 21.05 4.01 -9.74
N VAL A 368 21.67 4.87 -8.93
CA VAL A 368 22.87 4.50 -8.17
C VAL A 368 22.47 3.39 -7.19
N SER A 369 23.19 2.29 -7.25
CA SER A 369 22.97 1.11 -6.39
C SER A 369 23.46 1.35 -4.96
#